data_70cd1821e86a6ad4140d6adaaaad71b6
#
_entry.id   70cd1821e86a6ad4140d6adaaaad71b6
#
_cell.length_a   1.000
_cell.length_b   1.000
_cell.length_c   1.000
_cell.angle_alpha   90.00
_cell.angle_beta   90.00
_cell.angle_gamma   90.00
#
_symmetry.space_group_name_H-M   'P 1'
#
loop_
_entity.id
_entity.type
_entity.pdbx_description
1 polymer ?
#
loop_
_entity_poly.entity_id
_entity_poly.type
_entity_poly.pdbx_seq_one_letter_code
_entity_poly.pdbx_strand_id
1 'polypeptide(L)' 'MNIYVSNLCSNIQDEDLKEMFSVYGDVQSVEIPKDIFSGESRGFGFIEMEDNTAAQNAIDALHQKEVDTLSLSVKQYNN' A
#
# COMPACT_ATOMS: atom_id res chain seq x y z
N MET A 1 1.21 8.08 10.26
CA MET A 1 0.40 6.85 10.35
C MET A 1 0.99 5.77 9.46
N ASN A 2 1.12 4.59 9.98
CA ASN A 2 1.57 3.44 9.21
C ASN A 2 0.37 2.68 8.66
N ILE A 3 0.45 2.29 7.40
CA ILE A 3 -0.64 1.64 6.69
C ILE A 3 -0.12 0.29 6.16
N TYR A 4 -0.93 -0.75 6.36
CA TYR A 4 -0.65 -2.08 5.85
C TYR A 4 -1.59 -2.37 4.69
N VAL A 5 -1.02 -2.75 3.56
CA VAL A 5 -1.78 -3.10 2.36
C VAL A 5 -1.47 -4.55 2.02
N SER A 6 -2.50 -5.35 1.83
CA SER A 6 -2.34 -6.74 1.45
C SER A 6 -3.19 -7.09 0.24
N ASN A 7 -3.04 -8.31 -0.24
CA ASN A 7 -3.70 -8.79 -1.43
C ASN A 7 -3.26 -8.03 -2.69
N LEU A 8 -1.99 -7.65 -2.73
CA LEU A 8 -1.40 -6.98 -3.89
C LEU A 8 -1.07 -7.99 -4.98
N CYS A 9 -1.34 -7.60 -6.22
CA CYS A 9 -0.90 -8.38 -7.36
C CYS A 9 0.63 -8.35 -7.44
N SER A 10 1.26 -9.44 -7.87
CA SER A 10 2.72 -9.57 -7.87
C SER A 10 3.43 -8.57 -8.79
N ASN A 11 2.72 -7.97 -9.73
CA ASN A 11 3.29 -6.97 -10.64
C ASN A 11 3.27 -5.55 -10.08
N ILE A 12 2.68 -5.32 -8.90
CA ILE A 12 2.66 -4.00 -8.27
C ILE A 12 4.04 -3.71 -7.68
N GLN A 13 4.62 -2.60 -8.08
CA GLN A 13 5.93 -2.15 -7.61
C GLN A 13 5.78 -1.05 -6.56
N ASP A 14 6.89 -0.74 -5.86
CA ASP A 14 6.89 0.32 -4.85
C ASP A 14 6.35 1.63 -5.41
N GLU A 15 6.75 1.98 -6.62
CA GLU A 15 6.34 3.23 -7.27
C GLU A 15 4.84 3.25 -7.55
N ASP A 16 4.27 2.11 -7.93
CA ASP A 16 2.83 2.02 -8.19
C ASP A 16 2.05 2.26 -6.91
N LEU A 17 2.48 1.64 -5.83
CA LEU A 17 1.81 1.77 -4.55
C LEU A 17 1.95 3.20 -4.02
N LYS A 18 3.13 3.80 -4.14
CA LYS A 18 3.34 5.19 -3.74
C LYS A 18 2.41 6.13 -4.51
N GLU A 19 2.29 5.92 -5.82
CA GLU A 19 1.44 6.75 -6.65
C GLU A 19 -0.03 6.65 -6.24
N MET A 20 -0.51 5.45 -5.93
CA MET A 20 -1.87 5.25 -5.48
C MET A 20 -2.20 6.04 -4.22
N PHE A 21 -1.26 6.10 -3.28
CA PHE A 21 -1.46 6.80 -2.01
C PHE A 21 -1.16 8.30 -2.11
N SER A 22 -0.28 8.71 -3.03
CA SER A 22 0.10 10.11 -3.20
C SER A 22 -1.06 11.01 -3.60
N VAL A 23 -2.10 10.44 -4.17
CA VAL A 23 -3.33 11.17 -4.52
C VAL A 23 -3.98 11.78 -3.28
N TYR A 24 -3.80 11.16 -2.12
CA TYR A 24 -4.44 11.56 -0.87
C TYR A 24 -3.56 12.43 0.02
N GLY A 25 -2.26 12.44 -0.22
CA GLY A 25 -1.30 13.23 0.55
C GLY A 25 0.11 12.74 0.37
N ASP A 26 1.05 13.37 1.07
CA ASP A 26 2.46 13.03 0.98
C ASP A 26 2.74 11.64 1.56
N VAL A 27 3.42 10.82 0.79
CA VAL A 27 3.87 9.49 1.21
C VAL A 27 5.34 9.59 1.60
N GLN A 28 5.65 9.26 2.86
CA GLN A 28 7.02 9.35 3.35
C GLN A 28 7.84 8.12 3.00
N SER A 29 7.23 6.94 3.06
CA SER A 29 7.94 5.72 2.69
C SER A 29 6.97 4.67 2.18
N VAL A 30 7.48 3.79 1.34
CA VAL A 30 6.76 2.64 0.80
C VAL A 30 7.72 1.47 0.78
N GLU A 31 7.27 0.32 1.24
CA GLU A 31 8.05 -0.89 1.17
C GLU A 31 7.15 -2.06 0.80
N ILE A 32 7.51 -2.76 -0.26
CA ILE A 32 6.86 -4.01 -0.66
C ILE A 32 7.92 -5.09 -0.57
N PRO A 33 7.90 -5.93 0.49
CA PRO A 33 8.86 -7.02 0.61
C PRO A 33 8.79 -7.96 -0.58
N LYS A 34 9.96 -8.42 -1.03
CA LYS A 34 10.06 -9.32 -2.17
C LYS A 34 10.74 -10.61 -1.75
N ASP A 35 10.38 -11.69 -2.45
CA ASP A 35 11.06 -12.97 -2.26
C ASP A 35 12.50 -12.83 -2.72
N ILE A 36 13.45 -13.27 -1.89
CA ILE A 36 14.88 -13.10 -2.19
C ILE A 36 15.36 -14.00 -3.33
N PHE A 37 14.61 -15.05 -3.64
CA PHE A 37 14.99 -15.98 -4.70
C PHE A 37 14.35 -15.61 -6.04
N SER A 38 13.06 -15.29 -6.04
CA SER A 38 12.35 -14.99 -7.30
C SER A 38 12.32 -13.50 -7.63
N GLY A 39 12.49 -12.62 -6.63
CA GLY A 39 12.35 -11.18 -6.81
C GLY A 39 10.92 -10.72 -6.90
N GLU A 40 9.96 -11.60 -6.72
CA GLU A 40 8.55 -11.27 -6.81
C GLU A 40 8.02 -10.70 -5.49
N SER A 41 7.02 -9.80 -5.61
CA SER A 41 6.32 -9.26 -4.45
C SER A 41 5.65 -10.37 -3.65
N ARG A 42 5.71 -10.26 -2.32
CA ARG A 42 5.04 -11.21 -1.43
C ARG A 42 3.56 -10.91 -1.25
N GLY A 43 3.03 -9.94 -1.99
CA GLY A 43 1.60 -9.64 -1.99
C GLY A 43 1.14 -8.69 -0.91
N PHE A 44 2.05 -8.05 -0.20
CA PHE A 44 1.70 -7.05 0.81
C PHE A 44 2.76 -5.94 0.86
N GLY A 45 2.39 -4.82 1.44
CA GLY A 45 3.30 -3.69 1.56
C GLY A 45 2.98 -2.81 2.74
N PHE A 46 3.91 -1.93 3.06
CA PHE A 46 3.79 -0.97 4.16
C PHE A 46 3.99 0.44 3.61
N ILE A 47 3.16 1.36 4.08
CA ILE A 47 3.21 2.75 3.66
C ILE A 47 3.22 3.62 4.91
N GLU A 48 4.02 4.69 4.89
CA GLU A 48 4.03 5.67 5.97
C GLU A 48 3.58 7.03 5.42
N MET A 49 2.55 7.60 6.04
CA MET A 49 2.05 8.93 5.74
C MET A 49 2.01 9.71 7.04
N GLU A 50 2.58 10.92 7.04
CA GLU A 50 2.65 11.74 8.24
C GLU A 50 1.29 12.32 8.62
N ASP A 51 0.53 12.78 7.64
CA ASP A 51 -0.79 13.38 7.87
C ASP A 51 -1.83 12.29 8.12
N ASN A 52 -2.33 12.23 9.35
CA ASN A 52 -3.29 11.19 9.74
C ASN A 52 -4.61 11.32 8.97
N THR A 53 -5.03 12.53 8.66
CA THR A 53 -6.27 12.74 7.90
C THR A 53 -6.11 12.22 6.46
N ALA A 54 -4.99 12.55 5.82
CA ALA A 54 -4.71 12.05 4.48
C ALA A 54 -4.60 10.53 4.47
N ALA A 55 -3.93 9.95 5.47
CA ALA A 55 -3.80 8.51 5.60
C ALA A 55 -5.16 7.82 5.75
N GLN A 56 -6.03 8.39 6.59
CA GLN A 56 -7.36 7.81 6.80
C GLN A 56 -8.20 7.90 5.52
N ASN A 57 -8.10 9.02 4.79
CA ASN A 57 -8.80 9.18 3.52
C ASN A 57 -8.31 8.13 2.51
N ALA A 58 -7.02 7.87 2.48
CA ALA A 58 -6.45 6.86 1.59
C ALA A 58 -6.97 5.46 1.94
N ILE A 59 -6.98 5.14 3.24
CA ILE A 59 -7.51 3.84 3.70
C ILE A 59 -8.97 3.68 3.28
N ASP A 60 -9.79 4.68 3.54
CA ASP A 60 -11.22 4.61 3.23
C ASP A 60 -11.48 4.48 1.73
N ALA A 61 -10.68 5.16 0.91
CA ALA A 61 -10.87 5.14 -0.53
C ALA A 61 -10.32 3.88 -1.19
N LEU A 62 -9.22 3.33 -0.67
CA LEU A 62 -8.52 2.22 -1.31
C LEU A 62 -8.88 0.85 -0.76
N HIS A 63 -9.44 0.79 0.44
CA HIS A 63 -9.84 -0.49 1.02
C HIS A 63 -10.90 -1.15 0.14
N GLN A 64 -10.67 -2.39 -0.23
CA GLN A 64 -11.51 -3.19 -1.12
C GLN A 64 -11.58 -2.69 -2.57
N LYS A 65 -10.71 -1.74 -2.94
CA LYS A 65 -10.61 -1.34 -4.34
C LYS A 65 -9.98 -2.47 -5.13
N GLU A 66 -10.56 -2.79 -6.28
CA GLU A 66 -10.02 -3.82 -7.14
C GLU A 66 -8.87 -3.29 -7.98
N VAL A 67 -7.74 -3.97 -7.91
CA VAL A 67 -6.55 -3.66 -8.71
C VAL A 67 -6.07 -4.96 -9.31
N ASP A 68 -6.03 -5.04 -10.63
CA ASP A 68 -5.63 -6.25 -11.37
C ASP A 68 -6.39 -7.49 -10.89
N THR A 69 -7.70 -7.37 -10.76
CA THR A 69 -8.63 -8.44 -10.36
C THR A 69 -8.58 -8.83 -8.87
N LEU A 70 -7.69 -8.22 -8.10
CA LEU A 70 -7.63 -8.46 -6.65
C LEU A 70 -8.14 -7.26 -5.88
N SER A 71 -8.95 -7.51 -4.86
CA SER A 71 -9.44 -6.45 -3.97
C SER A 71 -8.41 -6.19 -2.88
N LEU A 72 -7.97 -4.94 -2.77
CA LEU A 72 -6.98 -4.55 -1.77
C LEU A 72 -7.56 -4.60 -0.37
N SER A 73 -6.76 -5.05 0.59
CA SER A 73 -7.05 -4.89 2.00
C SER A 73 -6.13 -3.80 2.55
N VAL A 74 -6.70 -2.68 2.97
CA VAL A 74 -5.94 -1.51 3.42
C VAL A 74 -6.38 -1.16 4.82
N LYS A 75 -5.45 -1.11 5.74
CA LYS A 75 -5.77 -0.80 7.14
C LYS A 75 -4.61 -0.13 7.85
N GLN A 76 -4.92 0.55 8.96
CA GLN A 76 -3.90 1.12 9.80
C GLN A 76 -3.08 0.02 10.47
N TYR A 77 -1.76 0.24 10.50
CA TYR A 77 -0.83 -0.70 11.09
C TYR A 77 -0.11 -0.02 12.25
N ASN A 78 -0.14 -0.63 13.42
CA ASN A 78 0.57 -0.13 14.61
C ASN A 78 1.71 -1.06 14.94
N ASN A 79 2.90 -0.49 15.10
CA ASN A 79 4.07 -1.25 15.55
C ASN A 79 3.93 -1.60 17.03
#